data_ad7bd9c6dcade09263107ac7e6d3ec88
#
_entry.id   ad7bd9c6dcade09263107ac7e6d3ec88
#
_cell.length_a   1.000
_cell.length_b   1.000
_cell.length_c   1.000
_cell.angle_alpha   90.00
_cell.angle_beta   90.00
_cell.angle_gamma   90.00
#
_symmetry.space_group_name_H-M   'P 1'
#
loop_
_entity.id
_entity.type
_entity.pdbx_description
1 polymer ?
#
loop_
_entity_poly.entity_id
_entity_poly.type
_entity_poly.pdbx_seq_one_letter_code
_entity_poly.pdbx_strand_id
1 'polypeptide(L)'
;YARDYLMIYLAGTPFVLITLGLNPFISMQGKTTMSMLTVIIGAAMNIVLDPIFIFGLGMEAAGAALATVISQGASALYVVSFLMGRRSTLHLSFSRSAFKPLALRPIITLGMSPFTMNITEAAMSFVFTSRLQAISGDLAVGAMTILSSILNFAMMPVTGMNQALVPIISYNFGAKKDKRVLEAFRIALVIALSYTALVSLSCNIFPRAFISLFTSSPELVDFTVPMMPFYITGFMIFGFQTASQNTLVGLGQAGLSLFFACFRKVILLIPLVYILSSTALGAKGVFLAESLADSVSALSVFITFMLMKDRILAKGPAR
;
A
#
# COMPACT_ATOMS: atom_id res chain seq x y z
N TYR A 1 22.44 -17.18 0.52
CA TYR A 1 21.78 -16.20 -0.37
C TYR A 1 20.76 -15.31 0.37
N ALA A 2 19.67 -15.88 0.97
CA ALA A 2 18.63 -15.08 1.63
C ALA A 2 19.14 -14.28 2.83
N ARG A 3 20.05 -14.85 3.63
CA ARG A 3 20.67 -14.18 4.79
C ARG A 3 21.53 -13.00 4.33
N ASP A 4 22.34 -13.19 3.31
CA ASP A 4 23.27 -12.17 2.81
C ASP A 4 22.51 -11.00 2.20
N TYR A 5 21.46 -11.30 1.41
CA TYR A 5 20.52 -10.31 0.90
C TYR A 5 19.92 -9.48 2.05
N LEU A 6 19.36 -10.16 3.06
CA LEU A 6 18.68 -9.49 4.17
C LEU A 6 19.61 -8.61 4.99
N MET A 7 20.86 -9.06 5.25
CA MET A 7 21.83 -8.27 6.02
C MET A 7 22.23 -6.98 5.29
N ILE A 8 22.49 -7.07 3.98
CA ILE A 8 22.80 -5.89 3.14
C ILE A 8 21.60 -4.94 3.08
N TYR A 9 20.41 -5.48 2.83
CA TYR A 9 19.18 -4.68 2.74
C TYR A 9 18.86 -3.96 4.05
N LEU A 10 19.02 -4.63 5.20
CA LEU A 10 18.82 -4.04 6.52
C LEU A 10 19.80 -2.89 6.78
N ALA A 11 21.05 -3.00 6.35
CA ALA A 11 22.02 -1.90 6.44
C ALA A 11 21.59 -0.68 5.62
N GLY A 12 20.84 -0.87 4.52
CA GLY A 12 20.27 0.18 3.68
C GLY A 12 18.97 0.80 4.20
N THR A 13 18.33 0.20 5.21
CA THR A 13 17.05 0.67 5.76
C THR A 13 17.03 2.17 6.13
N PRO A 14 18.09 2.77 6.71
CA PRO A 14 18.11 4.21 6.99
C PRO A 14 17.85 5.08 5.75
N PHE A 15 18.37 4.71 4.58
CA PHE A 15 18.15 5.45 3.34
C PHE A 15 16.69 5.38 2.90
N VAL A 16 16.07 4.21 3.02
CA VAL A 16 14.65 4.01 2.75
C VAL A 16 13.80 4.90 3.66
N LEU A 17 14.08 4.89 4.96
CA LEU A 17 13.35 5.70 5.95
C LEU A 17 13.51 7.20 5.70
N ILE A 18 14.71 7.67 5.34
CA ILE A 18 14.95 9.07 4.98
C ILE A 18 14.13 9.44 3.75
N THR A 19 14.16 8.62 2.71
CA THR A 19 13.43 8.87 1.46
C THR A 19 11.93 8.90 1.70
N LEU A 20 11.37 7.87 2.32
CA LEU A 20 9.92 7.78 2.59
C LEU A 20 9.44 8.86 3.57
N GLY A 21 10.24 9.19 4.57
CA GLY A 21 9.88 10.19 5.58
C GLY A 21 9.96 11.63 5.10
N LEU A 22 10.94 11.94 4.24
CA LEU A 22 11.19 13.32 3.82
C LEU A 22 10.58 13.67 2.46
N ASN A 23 10.36 12.71 1.55
CA ASN A 23 9.79 12.98 0.22
C ASN A 23 8.39 13.64 0.26
N PRO A 24 7.47 13.29 1.17
CA PRO A 24 6.19 13.99 1.30
C PRO A 24 6.33 15.49 1.55
N PHE A 25 7.36 15.93 2.27
CA PHE A 25 7.61 17.36 2.51
C PHE A 25 7.96 18.14 1.22
N ILE A 26 8.54 17.46 0.22
CA ILE A 26 8.77 18.07 -1.11
C ILE A 26 7.43 18.23 -1.83
N SER A 27 6.58 17.19 -1.82
CA SER A 27 5.25 17.20 -2.44
C SER A 27 4.35 18.27 -1.82
N MET A 28 4.36 18.43 -0.49
CA MET A 28 3.53 19.41 0.24
C MET A 28 3.90 20.86 -0.08
N GLN A 29 5.12 21.12 -0.58
CA GLN A 29 5.54 22.42 -1.10
C GLN A 29 5.01 22.72 -2.51
N GLY A 30 4.16 21.84 -3.08
CA GLY A 30 3.69 21.94 -4.46
C GLY A 30 4.71 21.49 -5.52
N LYS A 31 5.86 20.95 -5.09
CA LYS A 31 6.97 20.54 -5.99
C LYS A 31 6.90 19.04 -6.30
N THR A 32 5.74 18.59 -6.76
CA THR A 32 5.45 17.17 -7.04
C THR A 32 6.39 16.55 -8.07
N THR A 33 6.81 17.31 -9.07
CA THR A 33 7.82 16.85 -10.06
C THR A 33 9.16 16.51 -9.40
N MET A 34 9.61 17.32 -8.43
CA MET A 34 10.86 17.06 -7.70
C MET A 34 10.72 15.84 -6.78
N SER A 35 9.55 15.67 -6.15
CA SER A 35 9.23 14.47 -5.39
C SER A 35 9.21 13.21 -6.27
N MET A 36 8.65 13.30 -7.47
CA MET A 36 8.66 12.21 -8.45
C MET A 36 10.09 11.85 -8.89
N LEU A 37 10.94 12.86 -9.13
CA LEU A 37 12.34 12.64 -9.51
C LEU A 37 13.12 11.82 -8.47
N THR A 38 12.79 11.95 -7.18
CA THR A 38 13.40 11.11 -6.13
C THR A 38 13.21 9.62 -6.43
N VAL A 39 11.98 9.24 -6.79
CA VAL A 39 11.63 7.84 -7.09
C VAL A 39 12.26 7.39 -8.40
N ILE A 40 12.23 8.26 -9.42
CA ILE A 40 12.81 7.96 -10.75
C ILE A 40 14.32 7.74 -10.64
N ILE A 41 15.05 8.57 -9.88
CA ILE A 41 16.49 8.42 -9.67
C ILE A 41 16.80 7.06 -9.04
N GLY A 42 16.08 6.69 -7.98
CA GLY A 42 16.27 5.39 -7.34
C GLY A 42 15.97 4.23 -8.28
N ALA A 43 14.84 4.28 -9.00
CA ALA A 43 14.44 3.23 -9.93
C ALA A 43 15.44 3.11 -11.11
N ALA A 44 15.84 4.21 -11.72
CA ALA A 44 16.78 4.21 -12.83
C ALA A 44 18.16 3.66 -12.41
N MET A 45 18.67 4.08 -11.25
CA MET A 45 19.92 3.53 -10.72
C MET A 45 19.80 2.04 -10.42
N ASN A 46 18.71 1.59 -9.86
CA ASN A 46 18.50 0.17 -9.57
C ASN A 46 18.49 -0.66 -10.85
N ILE A 47 17.74 -0.24 -11.89
CA ILE A 47 17.69 -0.91 -13.20
C ILE A 47 19.08 -1.02 -13.83
N VAL A 48 19.94 -0.02 -13.65
CA VAL A 48 21.30 -0.03 -14.21
C VAL A 48 22.26 -0.86 -13.35
N LEU A 49 22.17 -0.75 -12.03
CA LEU A 49 23.11 -1.42 -11.12
C LEU A 49 22.80 -2.92 -10.94
N ASP A 50 21.54 -3.33 -11.01
CA ASP A 50 21.15 -4.74 -10.87
C ASP A 50 21.89 -5.64 -11.88
N PRO A 51 21.86 -5.39 -13.20
CA PRO A 51 22.60 -6.22 -14.16
C PRO A 51 24.11 -6.19 -13.94
N ILE A 52 24.67 -5.04 -13.55
CA ILE A 52 26.12 -4.90 -13.33
C ILE A 52 26.56 -5.76 -12.15
N PHE A 53 25.85 -5.73 -11.04
CA PHE A 53 26.23 -6.47 -9.84
C PHE A 53 25.85 -7.94 -9.92
N ILE A 54 24.69 -8.27 -10.50
CA ILE A 54 24.23 -9.65 -10.61
C ILE A 54 25.07 -10.40 -11.64
N PHE A 55 25.16 -9.87 -12.86
CA PHE A 55 25.79 -10.58 -13.98
C PHE A 55 27.24 -10.14 -14.22
N GLY A 56 27.55 -8.84 -14.11
CA GLY A 56 28.89 -8.32 -14.37
C GLY A 56 29.89 -8.70 -13.27
N LEU A 57 29.51 -8.60 -12.00
CA LEU A 57 30.37 -8.94 -10.86
C LEU A 57 30.05 -10.32 -10.26
N GLY A 58 29.04 -11.04 -10.77
CA GLY A 58 28.68 -12.38 -10.31
C GLY A 58 28.23 -12.46 -8.85
N MET A 59 27.71 -11.34 -8.28
CA MET A 59 27.33 -11.25 -6.87
C MET A 59 25.96 -11.87 -6.56
N GLU A 60 25.23 -12.34 -7.57
CA GLU A 60 23.92 -12.99 -7.43
C GLU A 60 22.93 -12.17 -6.55
N ALA A 61 22.32 -12.79 -5.54
CA ALA A 61 21.37 -12.14 -4.64
C ALA A 61 21.98 -11.00 -3.81
N ALA A 62 23.24 -11.08 -3.42
CA ALA A 62 23.93 -10.02 -2.71
C ALA A 62 24.12 -8.77 -3.58
N GLY A 63 24.34 -8.97 -4.90
CA GLY A 63 24.43 -7.89 -5.87
C GLY A 63 23.13 -7.12 -6.01
N ALA A 64 21.98 -7.80 -6.09
CA ALA A 64 20.66 -7.19 -6.12
C ALA A 64 20.38 -6.36 -4.85
N ALA A 65 20.76 -6.88 -3.67
CA ALA A 65 20.62 -6.14 -2.42
C ALA A 65 21.48 -4.86 -2.41
N LEU A 66 22.73 -4.97 -2.85
CA LEU A 66 23.67 -3.84 -2.89
C LEU A 66 23.20 -2.76 -3.88
N ALA A 67 22.74 -3.16 -5.07
CA ALA A 67 22.17 -2.25 -6.06
C ALA A 67 20.97 -1.48 -5.49
N THR A 68 20.09 -2.18 -4.78
CA THR A 68 18.95 -1.56 -4.13
C THR A 68 19.39 -0.56 -3.06
N VAL A 69 20.33 -0.90 -2.20
CA VAL A 69 20.83 -0.01 -1.13
C VAL A 69 21.49 1.25 -1.71
N ILE A 70 22.31 1.11 -2.74
CA ILE A 70 22.95 2.25 -3.41
C ILE A 70 21.91 3.16 -4.06
N SER A 71 20.91 2.58 -4.73
CA SER A 71 19.83 3.31 -5.38
C SER A 71 18.97 4.07 -4.37
N GLN A 72 18.65 3.46 -3.22
CA GLN A 72 17.94 4.13 -2.11
C GLN A 72 18.82 5.23 -1.50
N GLY A 73 20.13 5.01 -1.38
CA GLY A 73 21.11 6.02 -0.95
C GLY A 73 21.12 7.25 -1.86
N ALA A 74 21.07 7.06 -3.18
CA ALA A 74 20.98 8.16 -4.13
C ALA A 74 19.65 8.94 -4.01
N SER A 75 18.54 8.23 -3.85
CA SER A 75 17.23 8.85 -3.59
C SER A 75 17.26 9.67 -2.29
N ALA A 76 17.80 9.12 -1.22
CA ALA A 76 17.91 9.79 0.07
C ALA A 76 18.79 11.06 -0.02
N LEU A 77 19.93 10.94 -0.71
CA LEU A 77 20.83 12.06 -0.94
C LEU A 77 20.15 13.18 -1.73
N TYR A 78 19.38 12.83 -2.76
CA TYR A 78 18.63 13.81 -3.54
C TYR A 78 17.58 14.54 -2.68
N VAL A 79 16.81 13.81 -1.87
CA VAL A 79 15.78 14.41 -0.98
C VAL A 79 16.43 15.35 0.03
N VAL A 80 17.49 14.90 0.70
CA VAL A 80 18.20 15.72 1.70
C VAL A 80 18.81 16.97 1.04
N SER A 81 19.49 16.81 -0.10
CA SER A 81 20.09 17.92 -0.85
C SER A 81 19.05 18.94 -1.30
N PHE A 82 17.86 18.47 -1.72
CA PHE A 82 16.77 19.35 -2.08
C PHE A 82 16.26 20.15 -0.88
N LEU A 83 16.01 19.49 0.27
CA LEU A 83 15.50 20.14 1.48
C LEU A 83 16.53 21.05 2.16
N MET A 84 17.83 20.84 1.94
CA MET A 84 18.89 21.75 2.38
C MET A 84 19.16 22.87 1.38
N GLY A 85 18.68 22.74 0.14
CA GLY A 85 18.92 23.67 -0.94
C GLY A 85 18.03 24.92 -0.89
N ARG A 86 18.45 25.98 -1.58
CA ARG A 86 17.73 27.27 -1.66
C ARG A 86 16.36 27.17 -2.36
N ARG A 87 16.07 26.06 -3.04
CA ARG A 87 14.81 25.83 -3.74
C ARG A 87 13.70 25.33 -2.81
N SER A 88 14.04 24.88 -1.60
CA SER A 88 13.07 24.42 -0.60
C SER A 88 12.60 25.59 0.25
N THR A 89 11.29 25.62 0.54
CA THR A 89 10.71 26.56 1.52
C THR A 89 10.82 26.00 2.95
N LEU A 90 10.97 24.69 3.08
CA LEU A 90 11.19 23.99 4.33
C LEU A 90 12.66 23.57 4.40
N HIS A 91 13.37 24.02 5.44
CA HIS A 91 14.78 23.67 5.60
C HIS A 91 14.96 22.68 6.75
N LEU A 92 15.79 21.65 6.50
CA LEU A 92 16.23 20.76 7.56
C LEU A 92 17.18 21.51 8.51
N SER A 93 16.85 21.49 9.80
CA SER A 93 17.68 22.08 10.86
C SER A 93 18.11 20.98 11.82
N PHE A 94 19.40 20.83 12.02
CA PHE A 94 20.02 19.88 12.97
C PHE A 94 20.34 20.54 14.32
N SER A 95 19.58 21.59 14.68
CA SER A 95 19.79 22.27 15.98
C SER A 95 19.27 21.41 17.13
N ARG A 96 20.04 21.33 18.23
CA ARG A 96 19.63 20.69 19.48
C ARG A 96 18.33 21.30 20.05
N SER A 97 18.09 22.59 19.81
CA SER A 97 16.86 23.30 20.20
C SER A 97 15.63 22.90 19.36
N ALA A 98 15.82 22.27 18.19
CA ALA A 98 14.73 21.75 17.36
C ALA A 98 14.13 20.46 17.94
N PHE A 99 14.84 19.75 18.79
CA PHE A 99 14.37 18.52 19.41
C PHE A 99 13.47 18.86 20.60
N LYS A 100 12.17 18.86 20.35
CA LYS A 100 11.14 19.08 21.38
C LYS A 100 10.53 17.72 21.76
N PRO A 101 10.76 17.19 22.99
CA PRO A 101 10.18 15.89 23.41
C PRO A 101 8.66 15.86 23.32
N LEU A 102 8.00 17.01 23.49
CA LEU A 102 6.55 17.14 23.37
C LEU A 102 6.03 16.86 21.94
N ALA A 103 6.86 17.07 20.90
CA ALA A 103 6.53 16.79 19.52
C ALA A 103 6.65 15.29 19.17
N LEU A 104 7.40 14.51 19.95
CA LEU A 104 7.55 13.06 19.73
C LEU A 104 6.24 12.30 19.95
N ARG A 105 5.47 12.66 20.95
CA ARG A 105 4.21 11.98 21.28
C ARG A 105 3.24 11.94 20.10
N PRO A 106 2.87 13.06 19.45
CA PRO A 106 2.00 13.04 18.29
C PRO A 106 2.62 12.30 17.09
N ILE A 107 3.94 12.40 16.88
CA ILE A 107 4.65 11.68 15.80
C ILE A 107 4.53 10.17 15.99
N ILE A 108 4.81 9.67 17.20
CA ILE A 108 4.70 8.23 17.52
C ILE A 108 3.24 7.78 17.39
N THR A 109 2.29 8.55 17.93
CA THR A 109 0.87 8.20 17.87
C THR A 109 0.36 8.10 16.43
N LEU A 110 0.77 9.03 15.57
CA LEU A 110 0.43 8.99 14.14
C LEU A 110 1.14 7.83 13.42
N GLY A 111 2.39 7.55 13.77
CA GLY A 111 3.16 6.44 13.23
C GLY A 111 2.66 5.06 13.66
N MET A 112 1.99 4.94 14.80
CA MET A 112 1.41 3.68 15.28
C MET A 112 0.33 3.14 14.33
N SER A 113 -0.40 4.01 13.63
CA SER A 113 -1.44 3.59 12.68
C SER A 113 -0.87 2.79 11.50
N PRO A 114 0.06 3.33 10.68
CA PRO A 114 0.67 2.55 9.61
C PRO A 114 1.50 1.37 10.12
N PHE A 115 2.13 1.47 11.29
CA PHE A 115 2.84 0.36 11.92
C PHE A 115 1.90 -0.81 12.22
N THR A 116 0.75 -0.56 12.85
CA THR A 116 -0.26 -1.58 13.13
C THR A 116 -0.81 -2.19 11.84
N MET A 117 -1.02 -1.38 10.80
CA MET A 117 -1.46 -1.87 9.49
C MET A 117 -0.44 -2.84 8.88
N ASN A 118 0.86 -2.50 8.89
CA ASN A 118 1.92 -3.36 8.34
C ASN A 118 2.10 -4.67 9.15
N ILE A 119 2.04 -4.61 10.49
CA ILE A 119 2.07 -5.83 11.32
C ILE A 119 0.86 -6.73 11.01
N THR A 120 -0.31 -6.13 10.89
CA THR A 120 -1.53 -6.88 10.56
C THR A 120 -1.42 -7.54 9.19
N GLU A 121 -0.83 -6.87 8.20
CA GLU A 121 -0.57 -7.44 6.87
C GLU A 121 0.39 -8.64 6.93
N ALA A 122 1.48 -8.53 7.69
CA ALA A 122 2.42 -9.63 7.91
C ALA A 122 1.76 -10.83 8.62
N ALA A 123 0.95 -10.56 9.65
CA ALA A 123 0.20 -11.58 10.36
C ALA A 123 -0.80 -12.29 9.44
N MET A 124 -1.48 -11.55 8.57
CA MET A 124 -2.40 -12.11 7.58
C MET A 124 -1.70 -13.01 6.57
N SER A 125 -0.55 -12.58 6.04
CA SER A 125 0.26 -13.40 5.14
C SER A 125 0.64 -14.73 5.79
N PHE A 126 0.99 -14.72 7.08
CA PHE A 126 1.28 -15.94 7.83
C PHE A 126 0.05 -16.83 7.99
N VAL A 127 -1.11 -16.27 8.33
CA VAL A 127 -2.38 -17.02 8.46
C VAL A 127 -2.76 -17.67 7.14
N PHE A 128 -2.72 -16.94 6.03
CA PHE A 128 -3.01 -17.47 4.70
C PHE A 128 -2.07 -18.63 4.33
N THR A 129 -0.77 -18.40 4.44
CA THR A 129 0.24 -19.41 4.11
C THR A 129 0.06 -20.66 4.96
N SER A 130 -0.10 -20.52 6.27
CA SER A 130 -0.26 -21.66 7.19
C SER A 130 -1.53 -22.46 6.88
N ARG A 131 -2.65 -21.80 6.59
CA ARG A 131 -3.92 -22.49 6.30
C ARG A 131 -3.91 -23.15 4.94
N LEU A 132 -3.42 -22.47 3.90
CA LEU A 132 -3.32 -23.06 2.54
C LEU A 132 -2.35 -24.22 2.51
N GLN A 133 -1.20 -24.12 3.20
CA GLN A 133 -0.25 -25.21 3.33
C GLN A 133 -0.89 -26.45 3.97
N ALA A 134 -1.68 -26.27 5.04
CA ALA A 134 -2.33 -27.38 5.73
C ALA A 134 -3.45 -28.04 4.93
N ILE A 135 -4.12 -27.32 4.00
CA ILE A 135 -5.28 -27.82 3.25
C ILE A 135 -4.89 -28.43 1.90
N SER A 136 -4.02 -27.74 1.15
CA SER A 136 -3.72 -28.07 -0.26
C SER A 136 -2.23 -28.02 -0.61
N GLY A 137 -1.36 -27.88 0.40
CA GLY A 137 0.09 -27.93 0.22
C GLY A 137 0.69 -26.77 -0.59
N ASP A 138 1.84 -27.01 -1.20
CA ASP A 138 2.67 -26.00 -1.86
C ASP A 138 1.99 -25.34 -3.06
N LEU A 139 1.13 -26.07 -3.79
CA LEU A 139 0.40 -25.53 -4.95
C LEU A 139 -0.54 -24.39 -4.53
N ALA A 140 -1.23 -24.53 -3.39
CA ALA A 140 -2.14 -23.48 -2.91
C ALA A 140 -1.38 -22.26 -2.39
N VAL A 141 -0.23 -22.46 -1.76
CA VAL A 141 0.66 -21.36 -1.34
C VAL A 141 1.24 -20.64 -2.55
N GLY A 142 1.66 -21.38 -3.57
CA GLY A 142 2.11 -20.84 -4.84
C GLY A 142 1.03 -20.02 -5.55
N ALA A 143 -0.20 -20.53 -5.59
CA ALA A 143 -1.36 -19.82 -6.14
C ALA A 143 -1.62 -18.52 -5.38
N MET A 144 -1.58 -18.53 -4.05
CA MET A 144 -1.75 -17.32 -3.23
C MET A 144 -0.66 -16.29 -3.52
N THR A 145 0.58 -16.72 -3.68
CA THR A 145 1.70 -15.84 -4.01
C THR A 145 1.47 -15.15 -5.36
N ILE A 146 1.03 -15.87 -6.37
CA ILE A 146 0.72 -15.32 -7.70
C ILE A 146 -0.45 -14.33 -7.61
N LEU A 147 -1.56 -14.73 -6.99
CA LEU A 147 -2.75 -13.88 -6.87
C LEU A 147 -2.46 -12.61 -6.06
N SER A 148 -1.70 -12.71 -4.98
CA SER A 148 -1.24 -11.55 -4.20
C SER A 148 -0.34 -10.64 -5.02
N SER A 149 0.54 -11.18 -5.87
CA SER A 149 1.41 -10.39 -6.74
C SER A 149 0.60 -9.63 -7.79
N ILE A 150 -0.41 -10.27 -8.39
CA ILE A 150 -1.34 -9.63 -9.33
C ILE A 150 -2.08 -8.48 -8.63
N LEU A 151 -2.61 -8.72 -7.41
CA LEU A 151 -3.33 -7.70 -6.65
C LEU A 151 -2.42 -6.54 -6.23
N ASN A 152 -1.18 -6.82 -5.78
CA ASN A 152 -0.21 -5.79 -5.44
C ASN A 152 0.13 -4.90 -6.64
N PHE A 153 0.33 -5.50 -7.82
CA PHE A 153 0.55 -4.76 -9.05
C PHE A 153 -0.68 -3.90 -9.41
N ALA A 154 -1.89 -4.45 -9.30
CA ALA A 154 -3.15 -3.74 -9.52
C ALA A 154 -3.35 -2.59 -8.52
N MET A 155 -2.82 -2.69 -7.31
CA MET A 155 -2.93 -1.64 -6.29
C MET A 155 -1.99 -0.45 -6.49
N MET A 156 -0.94 -0.56 -7.31
CA MET A 156 0.03 0.54 -7.49
C MET A 156 -0.59 1.85 -7.97
N PRO A 157 -1.44 1.88 -9.03
CA PRO A 157 -2.09 3.13 -9.45
C PRO A 157 -3.05 3.70 -8.41
N VAL A 158 -3.76 2.83 -7.68
CA VAL A 158 -4.66 3.23 -6.59
C VAL A 158 -3.88 3.90 -5.46
N THR A 159 -2.72 3.34 -5.11
CA THR A 159 -1.82 3.92 -4.09
C THR A 159 -1.32 5.29 -4.53
N GLY A 160 -0.91 5.44 -5.79
CA GLY A 160 -0.51 6.74 -6.35
C GLY A 160 -1.62 7.78 -6.30
N MET A 161 -2.85 7.40 -6.66
CA MET A 161 -4.02 8.27 -6.54
C MET A 161 -4.27 8.69 -5.09
N ASN A 162 -4.17 7.76 -4.14
CA ASN A 162 -4.39 8.04 -2.73
C ASN A 162 -3.35 9.02 -2.16
N GLN A 163 -2.08 8.91 -2.58
CA GLN A 163 -1.02 9.85 -2.20
C GLN A 163 -1.32 11.28 -2.68
N ALA A 164 -2.00 11.45 -3.80
CA ALA A 164 -2.44 12.76 -4.27
C ALA A 164 -3.72 13.24 -3.56
N LEU A 165 -4.66 12.33 -3.29
CA LEU A 165 -5.96 12.66 -2.71
C LEU A 165 -5.84 13.23 -1.30
N VAL A 166 -5.05 12.61 -0.42
CA VAL A 166 -4.93 12.99 0.99
C VAL A 166 -4.50 14.46 1.17
N PRO A 167 -3.44 14.97 0.53
CA PRO A 167 -3.07 16.38 0.61
C PRO A 167 -4.15 17.33 0.06
N ILE A 168 -4.83 16.95 -1.03
CA ILE A 168 -5.91 17.78 -1.63
C ILE A 168 -7.05 17.92 -0.64
N ILE A 169 -7.49 16.83 -0.03
CA ILE A 169 -8.55 16.83 0.99
C ILE A 169 -8.12 17.67 2.20
N SER A 170 -6.94 17.40 2.75
CA SER A 170 -6.43 18.09 3.96
C SER A 170 -6.32 19.60 3.75
N TYR A 171 -5.78 20.04 2.61
CA TYR A 171 -5.64 21.45 2.26
C TYR A 171 -6.99 22.15 2.14
N ASN A 172 -7.95 21.57 1.41
CA ASN A 172 -9.26 22.17 1.20
C ASN A 172 -10.10 22.15 2.49
N PHE A 173 -9.95 21.11 3.33
CA PHE A 173 -10.59 21.03 4.64
C PHE A 173 -10.05 22.11 5.58
N GLY A 174 -8.72 22.28 5.65
CA GLY A 174 -8.09 23.37 6.41
C GLY A 174 -8.54 24.77 5.96
N ALA A 175 -8.78 24.93 4.65
CA ALA A 175 -9.28 26.17 4.06
C ALA A 175 -10.81 26.34 4.17
N LYS A 176 -11.53 25.42 4.83
CA LYS A 176 -13.00 25.38 4.97
C LYS A 176 -13.76 25.40 3.63
N LYS A 177 -13.19 24.74 2.62
CA LYS A 177 -13.76 24.61 1.27
C LYS A 177 -14.45 23.27 1.08
N ASP A 178 -15.51 23.01 1.86
CA ASP A 178 -16.20 21.72 1.95
C ASP A 178 -16.70 21.20 0.58
N LYS A 179 -17.17 22.09 -0.29
CA LYS A 179 -17.58 21.71 -1.64
C LYS A 179 -16.43 21.07 -2.45
N ARG A 180 -15.21 21.64 -2.32
CA ARG A 180 -14.02 21.10 -3.00
C ARG A 180 -13.56 19.77 -2.40
N VAL A 181 -13.73 19.58 -1.08
CA VAL A 181 -13.47 18.30 -0.41
C VAL A 181 -14.37 17.21 -1.00
N LEU A 182 -15.68 17.48 -1.09
CA LEU A 182 -16.65 16.53 -1.63
C LEU A 182 -16.46 16.27 -3.12
N GLU A 183 -16.07 17.28 -3.88
CA GLU A 183 -15.74 17.15 -5.31
C GLU A 183 -14.52 16.27 -5.51
N ALA A 184 -13.44 16.51 -4.78
CA ALA A 184 -12.23 15.68 -4.82
C ALA A 184 -12.52 14.23 -4.42
N PHE A 185 -13.32 14.00 -3.38
CA PHE A 185 -13.80 12.68 -3.00
C PHE A 185 -14.56 12.00 -4.13
N ARG A 186 -15.52 12.70 -4.76
CA ARG A 186 -16.33 12.13 -5.85
C ARG A 186 -15.48 11.74 -7.06
N ILE A 187 -14.54 12.61 -7.44
CA ILE A 187 -13.62 12.33 -8.56
C ILE A 187 -12.76 11.11 -8.24
N ALA A 188 -12.16 11.06 -7.04
CA ALA A 188 -11.36 9.92 -6.61
C ALA A 188 -12.17 8.63 -6.54
N LEU A 189 -13.41 8.69 -6.06
CA LEU A 189 -14.32 7.54 -6.00
C LEU A 189 -14.62 6.99 -7.40
N VAL A 190 -14.98 7.85 -8.35
CA VAL A 190 -15.27 7.43 -9.73
C VAL A 190 -14.05 6.80 -10.37
N ILE A 191 -12.88 7.45 -10.26
CA ILE A 191 -11.63 6.92 -10.83
C ILE A 191 -11.28 5.58 -10.20
N ALA A 192 -11.32 5.49 -8.86
CA ALA A 192 -10.98 4.26 -8.14
C ALA A 192 -11.92 3.11 -8.50
N LEU A 193 -13.24 3.34 -8.48
CA LEU A 193 -14.22 2.32 -8.83
C LEU A 193 -14.10 1.87 -10.28
N SER A 194 -13.96 2.81 -11.21
CA SER A 194 -13.80 2.47 -12.64
C SER A 194 -12.55 1.62 -12.85
N TYR A 195 -11.45 2.00 -12.23
CA TYR A 195 -10.19 1.27 -12.34
C TYR A 195 -10.26 -0.12 -11.68
N THR A 196 -10.72 -0.21 -10.43
CA THR A 196 -10.77 -1.49 -9.71
C THR A 196 -11.77 -2.46 -10.36
N ALA A 197 -12.91 -1.94 -10.86
CA ALA A 197 -13.87 -2.73 -11.62
C ALA A 197 -13.28 -3.23 -12.94
N LEU A 198 -12.59 -2.37 -13.70
CA LEU A 198 -11.94 -2.74 -14.96
C LEU A 198 -10.89 -3.82 -14.76
N VAL A 199 -10.01 -3.67 -13.77
CA VAL A 199 -8.96 -4.65 -13.45
C VAL A 199 -9.58 -5.97 -12.99
N SER A 200 -10.53 -5.92 -12.05
CA SER A 200 -11.21 -7.13 -11.56
C SER A 200 -11.89 -7.88 -12.70
N LEU A 201 -12.61 -7.16 -13.57
CA LEU A 201 -13.29 -7.75 -14.72
C LEU A 201 -12.29 -8.35 -15.72
N SER A 202 -11.20 -7.64 -16.04
CA SER A 202 -10.15 -8.13 -16.92
C SER A 202 -9.50 -9.42 -16.39
N CYS A 203 -9.19 -9.46 -15.10
CA CYS A 203 -8.63 -10.64 -14.44
C CYS A 203 -9.61 -11.82 -14.45
N ASN A 204 -10.91 -11.58 -14.29
CA ASN A 204 -11.92 -12.64 -14.35
C ASN A 204 -12.17 -13.17 -15.76
N ILE A 205 -12.08 -12.29 -16.79
CA ILE A 205 -12.27 -12.69 -18.20
C ILE A 205 -11.04 -13.42 -18.75
N PHE A 206 -9.84 -12.96 -18.38
CA PHE A 206 -8.58 -13.48 -18.90
C PHE A 206 -7.65 -14.02 -17.79
N PRO A 207 -8.11 -14.88 -16.87
CA PRO A 207 -7.33 -15.28 -15.69
C PRO A 207 -6.01 -15.95 -16.08
N ARG A 208 -6.04 -16.83 -17.11
CA ARG A 208 -4.83 -17.54 -17.56
C ARG A 208 -3.75 -16.59 -18.06
N ALA A 209 -4.11 -15.53 -18.78
CA ALA A 209 -3.15 -14.54 -19.28
C ALA A 209 -2.43 -13.82 -18.13
N PHE A 210 -3.18 -13.36 -17.12
CA PHE A 210 -2.58 -12.70 -15.96
C PHE A 210 -1.71 -13.62 -15.12
N ILE A 211 -2.13 -14.85 -14.88
CA ILE A 211 -1.37 -15.84 -14.10
C ILE A 211 -0.08 -16.23 -14.82
N SER A 212 -0.12 -16.40 -16.13
CA SER A 212 1.05 -16.78 -16.94
C SER A 212 2.15 -15.73 -16.98
N LEU A 213 1.87 -14.47 -16.58
CA LEU A 213 2.90 -13.44 -16.40
C LEU A 213 3.80 -13.73 -15.18
N PHE A 214 3.34 -14.53 -14.22
CA PHE A 214 4.04 -14.77 -12.95
C PHE A 214 4.60 -16.20 -12.85
N THR A 215 4.13 -17.13 -13.65
CA THR A 215 4.62 -18.51 -13.63
C THR A 215 4.55 -19.17 -15.01
N SER A 216 5.55 -20.01 -15.29
CA SER A 216 5.59 -20.88 -16.50
C SER A 216 5.15 -22.32 -16.20
N SER A 217 4.84 -22.68 -14.93
CA SER A 217 4.40 -24.02 -14.55
C SER A 217 2.94 -24.24 -14.95
N PRO A 218 2.64 -25.18 -15.88
CA PRO A 218 1.26 -25.47 -16.30
C PRO A 218 0.39 -25.93 -15.13
N GLU A 219 0.94 -26.75 -14.23
CA GLU A 219 0.24 -27.28 -13.07
C GLU A 219 -0.24 -26.16 -12.14
N LEU A 220 0.64 -25.18 -11.88
CA LEU A 220 0.32 -24.05 -11.03
C LEU A 220 -0.68 -23.10 -11.70
N VAL A 221 -0.59 -22.92 -13.02
CA VAL A 221 -1.57 -22.15 -13.80
C VAL A 221 -2.95 -22.78 -13.69
N ASP A 222 -3.05 -24.09 -13.97
CA ASP A 222 -4.32 -24.82 -13.98
C ASP A 222 -4.95 -24.88 -12.57
N PHE A 223 -4.13 -24.94 -11.52
CA PHE A 223 -4.62 -24.83 -10.14
C PHE A 223 -5.11 -23.42 -9.80
N THR A 224 -4.40 -22.36 -10.26
CA THR A 224 -4.68 -20.97 -9.86
C THR A 224 -5.87 -20.37 -10.62
N VAL A 225 -6.08 -20.75 -11.91
CA VAL A 225 -7.16 -20.20 -12.75
C VAL A 225 -8.55 -20.29 -12.07
N PRO A 226 -8.99 -21.44 -11.53
CA PRO A 226 -10.30 -21.52 -10.86
C PRO A 226 -10.35 -20.78 -9.50
N MET A 227 -9.21 -20.38 -8.92
CA MET A 227 -9.16 -19.62 -7.67
C MET A 227 -9.28 -18.12 -7.88
N MET A 228 -8.89 -17.62 -9.06
CA MET A 228 -8.87 -16.20 -9.42
C MET A 228 -10.21 -15.48 -9.15
N PRO A 229 -11.38 -15.98 -9.60
CA PRO A 229 -12.65 -15.30 -9.34
C PRO A 229 -12.96 -15.16 -7.85
N PHE A 230 -12.62 -16.15 -7.05
CA PHE A 230 -12.87 -16.12 -5.61
C PHE A 230 -12.02 -15.07 -4.90
N TYR A 231 -10.81 -14.80 -5.40
CA TYR A 231 -9.87 -13.87 -4.80
C TYR A 231 -10.07 -12.41 -5.26
N ILE A 232 -10.26 -12.19 -6.59
CA ILE A 232 -10.20 -10.85 -7.17
C ILE A 232 -11.57 -10.13 -7.26
N THR A 233 -12.69 -10.85 -7.11
CA THR A 233 -14.03 -10.25 -7.32
C THR A 233 -14.32 -9.14 -6.31
N GLY A 234 -13.88 -9.28 -5.05
CA GLY A 234 -14.00 -8.22 -4.05
C GLY A 234 -13.27 -6.94 -4.41
N PHE A 235 -12.20 -7.03 -5.19
CA PHE A 235 -11.46 -5.88 -5.68
C PHE A 235 -12.30 -4.97 -6.59
N MET A 236 -13.35 -5.48 -7.24
CA MET A 236 -14.24 -4.71 -8.10
C MET A 236 -14.83 -3.49 -7.39
N ILE A 237 -15.20 -3.63 -6.13
CA ILE A 237 -15.80 -2.54 -5.33
C ILE A 237 -14.82 -1.94 -4.32
N PHE A 238 -13.56 -2.34 -4.34
CA PHE A 238 -12.52 -1.85 -3.44
C PHE A 238 -12.25 -0.35 -3.58
N GLY A 239 -12.66 0.26 -4.69
CA GLY A 239 -12.66 1.70 -4.89
C GLY A 239 -13.44 2.46 -3.82
N PHE A 240 -14.53 1.90 -3.27
CA PHE A 240 -15.26 2.47 -2.12
C PHE A 240 -14.38 2.54 -0.88
N GLN A 241 -13.63 1.45 -0.60
CA GLN A 241 -12.69 1.38 0.53
C GLN A 241 -11.64 2.48 0.43
N THR A 242 -10.92 2.53 -0.70
CA THR A 242 -9.75 3.40 -0.86
C THR A 242 -10.13 4.87 -0.85
N ALA A 243 -11.14 5.27 -1.61
CA ALA A 243 -11.59 6.67 -1.67
C ALA A 243 -12.11 7.17 -0.31
N SER A 244 -12.96 6.37 0.36
CA SER A 244 -13.55 6.78 1.64
C SER A 244 -12.51 6.80 2.77
N GLN A 245 -11.69 5.78 2.89
CA GLN A 245 -10.69 5.68 3.95
C GLN A 245 -9.61 6.76 3.82
N ASN A 246 -9.11 7.03 2.61
CA ASN A 246 -8.12 8.09 2.41
C ASN A 246 -8.72 9.49 2.57
N THR A 247 -10.00 9.67 2.26
CA THR A 247 -10.71 10.91 2.59
C THR A 247 -10.83 11.10 4.10
N LEU A 248 -11.15 10.06 4.87
CA LEU A 248 -11.16 10.12 6.35
C LEU A 248 -9.78 10.47 6.90
N VAL A 249 -8.70 9.92 6.34
CA VAL A 249 -7.32 10.31 6.70
C VAL A 249 -7.09 11.79 6.42
N GLY A 250 -7.44 12.27 5.23
CA GLY A 250 -7.30 13.67 4.83
C GLY A 250 -8.12 14.65 5.68
N LEU A 251 -9.24 14.19 6.25
CA LEU A 251 -10.07 14.95 7.20
C LEU A 251 -9.59 14.82 8.65
N GLY A 252 -8.44 14.20 8.90
CA GLY A 252 -7.88 14.03 10.25
C GLY A 252 -8.59 12.97 11.10
N GLN A 253 -9.45 12.13 10.52
CA GLN A 253 -10.17 11.05 11.21
C GLN A 253 -9.33 9.75 11.26
N ALA A 254 -8.07 9.86 11.71
CA ALA A 254 -7.12 8.74 11.73
C ALA A 254 -7.62 7.54 12.55
N GLY A 255 -8.30 7.78 13.69
CA GLY A 255 -8.85 6.72 14.52
C GLY A 255 -9.92 5.89 13.80
N LEU A 256 -10.79 6.54 13.03
CA LEU A 256 -11.83 5.88 12.26
C LEU A 256 -11.23 5.09 11.09
N SER A 257 -10.21 5.66 10.42
CA SER A 257 -9.47 4.97 9.36
C SER A 257 -8.76 3.71 9.90
N LEU A 258 -8.10 3.82 11.05
CA LEU A 258 -7.46 2.68 11.72
C LEU A 258 -8.49 1.59 12.11
N PHE A 259 -9.64 2.01 12.64
CA PHE A 259 -10.71 1.06 12.97
C PHE A 259 -11.11 0.24 11.75
N PHE A 260 -11.37 0.87 10.60
CA PHE A 260 -11.76 0.14 9.38
C PHE A 260 -10.63 -0.72 8.80
N ALA A 261 -9.36 -0.32 8.96
CA ALA A 261 -8.24 -1.16 8.59
C ALA A 261 -8.20 -2.45 9.44
N CYS A 262 -8.33 -2.33 10.76
CA CYS A 262 -8.40 -3.46 11.67
C CYS A 262 -9.68 -4.29 11.47
N PHE A 263 -10.82 -3.64 11.23
CA PHE A 263 -12.10 -4.29 10.96
C PHE A 263 -11.98 -5.22 9.75
N ARG A 264 -11.41 -4.75 8.65
CA ARG A 264 -11.21 -5.54 7.44
C ARG A 264 -10.30 -6.75 7.69
N LYS A 265 -9.11 -6.50 8.23
CA LYS A 265 -8.06 -7.54 8.32
C LYS A 265 -8.23 -8.46 9.53
N VAL A 266 -8.55 -7.92 10.70
CA VAL A 266 -8.58 -8.70 11.94
C VAL A 266 -9.98 -9.24 12.22
N ILE A 267 -11.00 -8.38 12.14
CA ILE A 267 -12.35 -8.75 12.56
C ILE A 267 -13.08 -9.55 11.48
N LEU A 268 -12.89 -9.20 10.20
CA LEU A 268 -13.56 -9.91 9.11
C LEU A 268 -12.69 -11.03 8.54
N LEU A 269 -11.48 -10.72 8.08
CA LEU A 269 -10.71 -11.63 7.25
C LEU A 269 -10.22 -12.85 8.04
N ILE A 270 -9.65 -12.68 9.24
CA ILE A 270 -9.16 -13.82 10.03
C ILE A 270 -10.27 -14.84 10.32
N PRO A 271 -11.43 -14.46 10.90
CA PRO A 271 -12.51 -15.42 11.11
C PRO A 271 -13.03 -16.04 9.82
N LEU A 272 -13.19 -15.24 8.74
CA LEU A 272 -13.67 -15.78 7.47
C LEU A 272 -12.72 -16.82 6.87
N VAL A 273 -11.39 -16.61 6.96
CA VAL A 273 -10.41 -17.61 6.52
C VAL A 273 -10.60 -18.92 7.26
N TYR A 274 -10.74 -18.90 8.58
CA TYR A 274 -10.94 -20.12 9.38
C TYR A 274 -12.31 -20.77 9.12
N ILE A 275 -13.38 -20.00 9.06
CA ILE A 275 -14.73 -20.51 8.84
C ILE A 275 -14.83 -21.12 7.44
N LEU A 276 -14.51 -20.36 6.40
CA LEU A 276 -14.71 -20.80 5.02
C LEU A 276 -13.73 -21.93 4.62
N SER A 277 -12.53 -21.94 5.17
CA SER A 277 -11.58 -23.02 4.93
C SER A 277 -11.99 -24.35 5.58
N SER A 278 -12.82 -24.31 6.61
CA SER A 278 -13.36 -25.49 7.28
C SER A 278 -14.63 -26.05 6.63
N THR A 279 -15.18 -25.35 5.62
CA THR A 279 -16.32 -25.83 4.82
C THR A 279 -15.88 -26.72 3.66
N ALA A 280 -16.82 -27.25 2.90
CA ALA A 280 -16.57 -28.00 1.66
C ALA A 280 -15.79 -27.19 0.59
N LEU A 281 -15.62 -25.88 0.77
CA LEU A 281 -14.85 -25.01 -0.13
C LEU A 281 -13.34 -25.22 0.01
N GLY A 282 -12.85 -25.66 1.17
CA GLY A 282 -11.40 -25.90 1.38
C GLY A 282 -10.54 -24.68 1.01
N ALA A 283 -9.57 -24.88 0.10
CA ALA A 283 -8.70 -23.79 -0.36
C ALA A 283 -9.48 -22.64 -1.04
N LYS A 284 -10.53 -22.92 -1.81
CA LYS A 284 -11.39 -21.88 -2.41
C LYS A 284 -12.00 -20.96 -1.35
N GLY A 285 -12.34 -21.52 -0.18
CA GLY A 285 -12.87 -20.74 0.96
C GLY A 285 -11.87 -19.72 1.49
N VAL A 286 -10.57 -20.05 1.49
CA VAL A 286 -9.51 -19.11 1.89
C VAL A 286 -9.44 -17.93 0.93
N PHE A 287 -9.47 -18.18 -0.38
CA PHE A 287 -9.47 -17.12 -1.40
C PHE A 287 -10.74 -16.28 -1.37
N LEU A 288 -11.90 -16.90 -1.16
CA LEU A 288 -13.18 -16.22 -1.05
C LEU A 288 -13.24 -15.32 0.19
N ALA A 289 -12.55 -15.67 1.27
CA ALA A 289 -12.51 -14.87 2.50
C ALA A 289 -11.96 -13.45 2.24
N GLU A 290 -10.91 -13.31 1.43
CA GLU A 290 -10.37 -11.98 1.06
C GLU A 290 -11.41 -11.15 0.33
N SER A 291 -12.03 -11.72 -0.71
CA SER A 291 -13.05 -11.04 -1.51
C SER A 291 -14.26 -10.59 -0.68
N LEU A 292 -14.73 -11.43 0.23
CA LEU A 292 -15.84 -11.09 1.13
C LEU A 292 -15.45 -10.02 2.16
N ALA A 293 -14.28 -10.15 2.79
CA ALA A 293 -13.78 -9.17 3.75
C ALA A 293 -13.61 -7.80 3.10
N ASP A 294 -13.03 -7.75 1.89
CA ASP A 294 -12.88 -6.53 1.12
C ASP A 294 -14.22 -5.91 0.76
N SER A 295 -15.18 -6.71 0.30
CA SER A 295 -16.52 -6.24 -0.08
C SER A 295 -17.28 -5.65 1.11
N VAL A 296 -17.34 -6.37 2.22
CA VAL A 296 -18.05 -5.92 3.44
C VAL A 296 -17.39 -4.67 4.01
N SER A 297 -16.06 -4.64 4.07
CA SER A 297 -15.33 -3.48 4.58
C SER A 297 -15.48 -2.25 3.68
N ALA A 298 -15.39 -2.44 2.36
CA ALA A 298 -15.55 -1.35 1.40
C ALA A 298 -16.92 -0.66 1.51
N LEU A 299 -17.97 -1.45 1.59
CA LEU A 299 -19.32 -0.92 1.79
C LEU A 299 -19.49 -0.28 3.18
N SER A 300 -18.95 -0.90 4.21
CA SER A 300 -19.06 -0.39 5.59
C SER A 300 -18.38 0.97 5.75
N VAL A 301 -17.15 1.13 5.25
CA VAL A 301 -16.45 2.42 5.35
C VAL A 301 -17.10 3.50 4.50
N PHE A 302 -17.59 3.15 3.30
CA PHE A 302 -18.29 4.09 2.43
C PHE A 302 -19.60 4.59 3.07
N ILE A 303 -20.44 3.68 3.56
CA ILE A 303 -21.69 4.03 4.24
C ILE A 303 -21.41 4.89 5.46
N THR A 304 -20.44 4.50 6.30
CA THR A 304 -20.05 5.30 7.47
C THR A 304 -19.58 6.69 7.10
N PHE A 305 -18.74 6.81 6.05
CA PHE A 305 -18.32 8.11 5.56
C PHE A 305 -19.50 8.95 5.08
N MET A 306 -20.43 8.38 4.30
CA MET A 306 -21.62 9.07 3.81
C MET A 306 -22.51 9.59 4.94
N LEU A 307 -22.69 8.81 6.02
CA LEU A 307 -23.47 9.22 7.18
C LEU A 307 -22.77 10.27 8.04
N MET A 308 -21.44 10.27 8.09
CA MET A 308 -20.68 11.14 8.98
C MET A 308 -20.11 12.40 8.30
N LYS A 309 -20.05 12.45 6.97
CA LYS A 309 -19.37 13.53 6.21
C LYS A 309 -19.80 14.93 6.64
N ASP A 310 -21.11 15.18 6.73
CA ASP A 310 -21.65 16.50 7.05
C ASP A 310 -21.31 16.91 8.48
N ARG A 311 -21.33 15.95 9.42
CA ARG A 311 -20.91 16.18 10.81
C ARG A 311 -19.42 16.44 10.95
N ILE A 312 -18.58 15.75 10.15
CA ILE A 312 -17.12 15.94 10.16
C ILE A 312 -16.78 17.30 9.57
N LEU A 313 -17.38 17.66 8.43
CA LEU A 313 -17.15 18.95 7.77
C LEU A 313 -17.61 20.12 8.66
N ALA A 314 -18.78 20.00 9.30
CA ALA A 314 -19.31 21.03 10.20
C ALA A 314 -18.41 21.29 11.42
N LYS A 315 -17.70 20.27 11.94
CA LYS A 315 -16.76 20.45 13.07
C LYS A 315 -15.50 21.23 12.70
N GLY A 316 -15.13 21.23 11.41
CA GLY A 316 -13.90 21.82 10.94
C GLY A 316 -12.64 21.08 11.40
N PRO A 317 -11.45 21.55 10.99
CA PRO A 317 -10.18 20.96 11.41
C PRO A 317 -9.97 21.14 12.92
N ALA A 318 -9.46 20.07 13.56
CA ALA A 318 -9.03 20.15 14.96
C ALA A 318 -7.93 21.22 15.10
N ARG A 319 -8.13 22.15 16.05
CA ARG A 319 -7.15 23.20 16.36
C ARG A 319 -5.95 22.65 17.10
#